data_647b9191312b3c66365bec1b70e29d57
#
_entry.id   647b9191312b3c66365bec1b70e29d57
#
_cell.length_a   1.000
_cell.length_b   1.000
_cell.length_c   1.000
_cell.angle_alpha   90.00
_cell.angle_beta   90.00
_cell.angle_gamma   90.00
#
_symmetry.space_group_name_H-M   'P 1'
#
loop_
_entity.id
_entity.type
_entity.pdbx_description
1 polymer ?
#
loop_
_entity_poly.entity_id
_entity_poly.type
_entity_poly.pdbx_seq_one_letter_code
_entity_poly.pdbx_strand_id
1 'polypeptide(L)'
;MILPDYHVHTIYSPDSKMEPGEAVLSAISSGVSEICFTEHMDLGHHMESFNRVPDFKRIEKSISQLREKYPEISIEKGIEVGYIRDTAEQTAEILSGQKFDFVLLSTHCVDGMDCYLPESKRDRDKITAYKRYLETVYDSVMDDNLTEYYDCIGHIGYIAKCNHYEDNTFPYQLFPELFDKILSEIIKRGKGIEVNTSGINRAGHVLPHPSIIHRYHELGGRIITIGSDAHKPQNVGAYIEEAIDIIVKAGFQEITLFKNREPGFVTITRA
;
A
#
# COMPACT_ATOMS: atom_id res chain seq x y z
N MET A 1 -0.93 -6.04 22.08
CA MET A 1 -0.83 -6.38 20.62
C MET A 1 -0.13 -5.22 19.92
N ILE A 2 0.79 -5.46 18.99
CA ILE A 2 1.34 -4.42 18.14
C ILE A 2 0.32 -4.14 17.05
N LEU A 3 -0.10 -2.86 16.92
CA LEU A 3 -1.03 -2.39 15.89
C LEU A 3 -0.25 -1.44 14.97
N PRO A 4 0.25 -1.88 13.82
CA PRO A 4 0.96 -1.03 12.89
C PRO A 4 0.02 -0.38 11.88
N ASP A 5 0.37 0.83 11.43
CA ASP A 5 -0.24 1.47 10.26
C ASP A 5 0.86 1.89 9.30
N TYR A 6 1.07 1.08 8.26
CA TYR A 6 2.17 1.21 7.30
C TYR A 6 1.79 1.94 6.01
N HIS A 7 0.64 2.68 6.03
CA HIS A 7 0.19 3.45 4.87
C HIS A 7 -0.58 4.70 5.29
N VAL A 8 0.15 5.81 5.43
CA VAL A 8 -0.41 7.09 5.88
C VAL A 8 0.17 8.25 5.07
N HIS A 9 -0.72 9.16 4.62
CA HIS A 9 -0.41 10.34 3.83
C HIS A 9 -0.63 11.62 4.61
N THR A 10 0.25 12.59 4.41
CA THR A 10 0.17 13.89 5.06
C THR A 10 0.21 15.04 4.05
N ILE A 11 0.38 16.28 4.50
CA ILE A 11 0.51 17.47 3.63
C ILE A 11 1.64 17.36 2.59
N TYR A 12 2.50 16.35 2.68
CA TYR A 12 3.53 16.09 1.68
C TYR A 12 3.00 15.30 0.47
N SER A 13 1.83 14.67 0.58
CA SER A 13 1.05 14.08 -0.51
C SER A 13 0.10 15.11 -1.12
N PRO A 14 -0.19 15.05 -2.45
CA PRO A 14 -0.98 16.08 -3.13
C PRO A 14 -2.46 16.11 -2.72
N ASP A 15 -2.98 15.02 -2.19
CA ASP A 15 -4.39 14.77 -1.87
C ASP A 15 -4.68 14.71 -0.36
N SER A 16 -3.67 14.94 0.49
CA SER A 16 -3.85 15.05 1.93
C SER A 16 -3.61 16.48 2.44
N LYS A 17 -4.37 16.86 3.47
CA LYS A 17 -4.21 18.11 4.23
C LYS A 17 -3.87 17.85 5.69
N MET A 18 -3.65 16.59 6.06
CA MET A 18 -3.36 16.16 7.41
C MET A 18 -1.92 16.55 7.76
N GLU A 19 -1.76 17.33 8.82
CA GLU A 19 -0.41 17.61 9.34
C GLU A 19 0.21 16.32 9.94
N PRO A 20 1.51 16.09 9.76
CA PRO A 20 2.16 14.88 10.30
C PRO A 20 1.97 14.69 11.81
N GLY A 21 1.93 15.80 12.58
CA GLY A 21 1.66 15.76 14.02
C GLY A 21 0.23 15.34 14.36
N GLU A 22 -0.75 15.68 13.54
CA GLU A 22 -2.14 15.21 13.69
C GLU A 22 -2.24 13.71 13.43
N ALA A 23 -1.53 13.21 12.42
CA ALA A 23 -1.47 11.78 12.13
C ALA A 23 -0.91 10.99 13.31
N VAL A 24 0.22 11.43 13.90
CA VAL A 24 0.81 10.79 15.08
C VAL A 24 -0.13 10.78 16.28
N LEU A 25 -0.78 11.92 16.58
CA LEU A 25 -1.74 12.00 17.68
C LEU A 25 -2.95 11.08 17.45
N SER A 26 -3.43 10.99 16.21
CA SER A 26 -4.50 10.06 15.85
C SER A 26 -4.05 8.60 15.98
N ALA A 27 -2.84 8.26 15.56
CA ALA A 27 -2.26 6.94 15.73
C ALA A 27 -2.21 6.53 17.21
N ILE A 28 -1.67 7.40 18.08
CA ILE A 28 -1.63 7.18 19.54
C ILE A 28 -3.05 6.96 20.09
N SER A 29 -4.00 7.82 19.72
CA SER A 29 -5.39 7.73 20.22
C SER A 29 -6.13 6.48 19.75
N SER A 30 -5.75 5.93 18.58
CA SER A 30 -6.30 4.70 18.00
C SER A 30 -5.56 3.44 18.48
N GLY A 31 -4.56 3.56 19.36
CA GLY A 31 -3.78 2.44 19.86
C GLY A 31 -2.74 1.91 18.87
N VAL A 32 -2.48 2.61 17.79
CA VAL A 32 -1.40 2.30 16.84
C VAL A 32 -0.07 2.48 17.54
N SER A 33 0.77 1.45 17.51
CA SER A 33 2.08 1.43 18.18
C SER A 33 3.24 1.75 17.26
N GLU A 34 3.02 1.64 15.95
CA GLU A 34 4.00 1.97 14.91
C GLU A 34 3.31 2.53 13.68
N ILE A 35 3.71 3.73 13.23
CA ILE A 35 3.17 4.41 12.06
C ILE A 35 4.27 4.63 11.02
N CYS A 36 3.99 4.34 9.75
CA CYS A 36 4.87 4.62 8.63
C CYS A 36 4.23 5.66 7.71
N PHE A 37 4.89 6.78 7.51
CA PHE A 37 4.48 7.78 6.53
C PHE A 37 4.93 7.35 5.13
N THR A 38 3.97 7.22 4.21
CA THR A 38 4.17 6.73 2.85
C THR A 38 3.63 7.73 1.84
N GLU A 39 4.28 8.89 1.77
CA GLU A 39 3.85 9.96 0.86
C GLU A 39 3.91 9.53 -0.60
N HIS A 40 3.03 10.07 -1.44
CA HIS A 40 2.98 9.75 -2.86
C HIS A 40 4.21 10.19 -3.65
N MET A 41 4.71 9.31 -4.52
CA MET A 41 5.63 9.60 -5.61
C MET A 41 5.18 8.86 -6.88
N ASP A 42 4.41 9.53 -7.72
CA ASP A 42 3.78 8.97 -8.93
C ASP A 42 4.32 9.65 -10.19
N LEU A 43 5.61 9.41 -10.51
CA LEU A 43 6.22 10.03 -11.69
C LEU A 43 5.56 9.56 -12.98
N GLY A 44 5.25 10.52 -13.86
CA GLY A 44 4.53 10.23 -15.10
C GLY A 44 3.01 10.17 -14.94
N HIS A 45 2.48 10.43 -13.72
CA HIS A 45 1.04 10.51 -13.51
C HIS A 45 0.42 11.61 -14.38
N HIS A 46 -0.74 11.33 -15.00
CA HIS A 46 -1.40 12.28 -15.93
C HIS A 46 -1.88 13.57 -15.24
N MET A 47 -2.15 13.54 -13.93
CA MET A 47 -2.42 14.74 -13.14
C MET A 47 -1.12 15.34 -12.63
N GLU A 48 -0.85 16.60 -12.97
CA GLU A 48 0.39 17.32 -12.62
C GLU A 48 0.64 17.37 -11.11
N SER A 49 -0.41 17.44 -10.29
CA SER A 49 -0.29 17.45 -8.83
C SER A 49 0.35 16.19 -8.26
N PHE A 50 0.17 15.04 -8.88
CA PHE A 50 0.77 13.76 -8.50
C PHE A 50 2.12 13.52 -9.18
N ASN A 51 2.31 14.02 -10.40
CA ASN A 51 3.55 13.87 -11.17
C ASN A 51 4.68 14.73 -10.59
N ARG A 52 5.16 14.36 -9.40
CA ARG A 52 6.20 15.10 -8.70
C ARG A 52 7.05 14.21 -7.80
N VAL A 53 8.25 14.69 -7.50
CA VAL A 53 9.11 14.14 -6.46
C VAL A 53 8.81 14.86 -5.15
N PRO A 54 8.52 14.14 -4.04
CA PRO A 54 8.33 14.75 -2.73
C PRO A 54 9.59 15.47 -2.23
N ASP A 55 9.41 16.48 -1.39
CA ASP A 55 10.53 17.12 -0.67
C ASP A 55 11.02 16.21 0.46
N PHE A 56 11.87 15.25 0.11
CA PHE A 56 12.42 14.28 1.06
C PHE A 56 13.14 14.92 2.25
N LYS A 57 13.74 16.10 2.08
CA LYS A 57 14.42 16.79 3.18
C LYS A 57 13.43 17.35 4.20
N ARG A 58 12.30 17.88 3.73
CA ARG A 58 11.23 18.34 4.62
C ARG A 58 10.57 17.17 5.35
N ILE A 59 10.31 16.07 4.65
CA ILE A 59 9.75 14.84 5.24
C ILE A 59 10.68 14.32 6.33
N GLU A 60 11.98 14.13 6.03
CA GLU A 60 12.99 13.67 6.97
C GLU A 60 13.06 14.53 8.22
N LYS A 61 13.12 15.87 8.04
CA LYS A 61 13.12 16.81 9.15
C LYS A 61 11.87 16.70 10.02
N SER A 62 10.70 16.58 9.38
CA SER A 62 9.42 16.44 10.09
C SER A 62 9.39 15.15 10.91
N ILE A 63 9.76 14.01 10.31
CA ILE A 63 9.81 12.71 10.99
C ILE A 63 10.78 12.74 12.17
N SER A 64 11.98 13.32 12.00
CA SER A 64 12.96 13.45 13.08
C SER A 64 12.41 14.23 14.28
N GLN A 65 11.74 15.34 14.02
CA GLN A 65 11.09 16.14 15.06
C GLN A 65 9.94 15.40 15.77
N LEU A 66 9.18 14.60 15.01
CA LEU A 66 8.08 13.80 15.57
C LEU A 66 8.60 12.66 16.43
N ARG A 67 9.68 11.97 16.03
CA ARG A 67 10.35 10.93 16.83
C ARG A 67 10.85 11.47 18.18
N GLU A 68 11.39 12.69 18.21
CA GLU A 68 11.79 13.34 19.45
C GLU A 68 10.61 13.73 20.33
N LYS A 69 9.52 14.20 19.71
CA LYS A 69 8.34 14.72 20.42
C LYS A 69 7.43 13.63 20.98
N TYR A 70 7.36 12.47 20.30
CA TYR A 70 6.44 11.36 20.62
C TYR A 70 7.21 10.04 20.74
N PRO A 71 8.04 9.87 21.78
CA PRO A 71 8.88 8.67 21.95
C PRO A 71 8.08 7.40 22.30
N GLU A 72 6.79 7.54 22.59
CA GLU A 72 5.88 6.44 22.93
C GLU A 72 5.38 5.66 21.71
N ILE A 73 5.58 6.17 20.49
CA ILE A 73 5.18 5.51 19.24
C ILE A 73 6.37 5.40 18.29
N SER A 74 6.52 4.25 17.62
CA SER A 74 7.50 4.12 16.54
C SER A 74 7.02 4.85 15.29
N ILE A 75 7.89 5.67 14.68
CA ILE A 75 7.55 6.45 13.49
C ILE A 75 8.55 6.10 12.40
N GLU A 76 8.07 5.51 11.31
CA GLU A 76 8.91 5.07 10.22
C GLU A 76 8.77 5.98 8.99
N LYS A 77 9.86 6.06 8.22
CA LYS A 77 9.90 6.81 6.97
C LYS A 77 9.74 5.87 5.80
N GLY A 78 8.57 5.92 5.18
CA GLY A 78 8.30 5.20 3.95
C GLY A 78 8.09 6.12 2.76
N ILE A 79 7.67 5.50 1.68
CA ILE A 79 7.22 6.13 0.44
C ILE A 79 6.22 5.19 -0.25
N GLU A 80 5.16 5.74 -0.83
CA GLU A 80 4.31 5.03 -1.79
C GLU A 80 4.68 5.46 -3.20
N VAL A 81 5.11 4.49 -4.00
CA VAL A 81 5.53 4.69 -5.38
C VAL A 81 4.41 4.23 -6.31
N GLY A 82 3.84 5.13 -7.09
CA GLY A 82 2.92 4.77 -8.15
C GLY A 82 3.66 4.23 -9.37
N TYR A 83 3.34 3.02 -9.78
CA TYR A 83 3.95 2.41 -10.95
C TYR A 83 3.47 3.02 -12.24
N ILE A 84 4.41 3.54 -13.01
CA ILE A 84 4.21 3.93 -14.42
C ILE A 84 5.43 3.44 -15.19
N ARG A 85 5.20 2.55 -16.16
CA ARG A 85 6.26 1.86 -16.91
C ARG A 85 7.30 2.82 -17.51
N ASP A 86 6.84 3.91 -18.14
CA ASP A 86 7.70 4.83 -18.87
C ASP A 86 8.64 5.63 -17.97
N THR A 87 8.38 5.66 -16.67
CA THR A 87 9.20 6.39 -15.67
C THR A 87 9.85 5.47 -14.66
N ALA A 88 9.76 4.15 -14.82
CA ALA A 88 10.28 3.18 -13.85
C ALA A 88 11.79 3.34 -13.59
N GLU A 89 12.59 3.54 -14.63
CA GLU A 89 14.03 3.77 -14.51
C GLU A 89 14.35 5.08 -13.75
N GLN A 90 13.68 6.17 -14.08
CA GLN A 90 13.84 7.45 -13.39
C GLN A 90 13.40 7.35 -11.91
N THR A 91 12.32 6.63 -11.64
CA THR A 91 11.84 6.35 -10.28
C THR A 91 12.88 5.59 -9.48
N ALA A 92 13.48 4.55 -10.06
CA ALA A 92 14.56 3.77 -9.44
C ALA A 92 15.79 4.64 -9.13
N GLU A 93 16.20 5.50 -10.07
CA GLU A 93 17.31 6.44 -9.86
C GLU A 93 17.06 7.36 -8.65
N ILE A 94 15.86 7.91 -8.53
CA ILE A 94 15.50 8.78 -7.40
C ILE A 94 15.50 8.00 -6.10
N LEU A 95 14.92 6.79 -6.07
CA LEU A 95 14.87 5.95 -4.87
C LEU A 95 16.27 5.54 -4.41
N SER A 96 17.19 5.27 -5.33
CA SER A 96 18.58 4.90 -5.01
C SER A 96 19.33 5.94 -4.20
N GLY A 97 18.97 7.22 -4.37
CA GLY A 97 19.54 8.35 -3.65
C GLY A 97 18.92 8.61 -2.27
N GLN A 98 17.93 7.80 -1.85
CA GLN A 98 17.19 8.03 -0.61
C GLN A 98 17.33 6.85 0.37
N LYS A 99 17.03 7.13 1.64
CA LYS A 99 16.93 6.09 2.68
C LYS A 99 15.50 6.05 3.19
N PHE A 100 14.90 4.88 3.15
CA PHE A 100 13.57 4.61 3.68
C PHE A 100 13.62 3.44 4.66
N ASP A 101 12.66 3.40 5.56
CA ASP A 101 12.39 2.23 6.38
C ASP A 101 11.50 1.23 5.61
N PHE A 102 10.63 1.74 4.72
CA PHE A 102 9.68 0.94 3.95
C PHE A 102 9.34 1.60 2.60
N VAL A 103 9.18 0.80 1.55
CA VAL A 103 8.75 1.27 0.21
C VAL A 103 7.60 0.41 -0.30
N LEU A 104 6.49 1.06 -0.56
CA LEU A 104 5.28 0.47 -1.13
C LEU A 104 5.24 0.75 -2.63
N LEU A 105 5.01 -0.27 -3.47
CA LEU A 105 4.81 -0.12 -4.91
C LEU A 105 3.34 -0.34 -5.23
N SER A 106 2.69 0.68 -5.75
CA SER A 106 1.25 0.72 -5.98
C SER A 106 0.89 0.91 -7.45
N THR A 107 -0.22 0.33 -7.88
CA THR A 107 -0.77 0.53 -9.22
C THR A 107 -2.00 1.43 -9.14
N HIS A 108 -1.81 2.73 -9.37
CA HIS A 108 -2.90 3.73 -9.43
C HIS A 108 -3.43 3.90 -10.84
N CYS A 109 -2.54 3.89 -11.84
CA CYS A 109 -2.87 4.17 -13.22
C CYS A 109 -2.91 2.90 -14.08
N VAL A 110 -3.89 2.83 -14.97
CA VAL A 110 -4.02 1.82 -16.03
C VAL A 110 -4.20 2.54 -17.36
N ASP A 111 -3.39 2.15 -18.37
CA ASP A 111 -3.41 2.77 -19.69
C ASP A 111 -3.26 4.32 -19.65
N GLY A 112 -2.42 4.81 -18.74
CA GLY A 112 -2.11 6.24 -18.58
C GLY A 112 -3.19 7.06 -17.87
N MET A 113 -4.14 6.42 -17.17
CA MET A 113 -5.20 7.10 -16.43
C MET A 113 -5.37 6.50 -15.05
N ASP A 114 -5.52 7.34 -14.03
CA ASP A 114 -5.81 6.90 -12.67
C ASP A 114 -7.14 6.15 -12.59
N CYS A 115 -7.12 4.96 -12.00
CA CYS A 115 -8.29 4.11 -11.83
C CYS A 115 -9.41 4.78 -11.03
N TYR A 116 -9.09 5.75 -10.17
CA TYR A 116 -10.07 6.47 -9.36
C TYR A 116 -11.00 7.35 -10.19
N LEU A 117 -10.56 7.80 -11.38
CA LEU A 117 -11.37 8.62 -12.25
C LEU A 117 -12.40 7.79 -13.01
N PRO A 118 -13.68 8.25 -13.11
CA PRO A 118 -14.73 7.55 -13.86
C PRO A 118 -14.34 7.26 -15.32
N GLU A 119 -13.57 8.14 -15.93
CA GLU A 119 -13.09 8.04 -17.31
C GLU A 119 -12.13 6.86 -17.52
N SER A 120 -11.47 6.38 -16.45
CA SER A 120 -10.55 5.23 -16.52
C SER A 120 -11.26 3.93 -16.93
N LYS A 121 -12.55 3.84 -16.65
CA LYS A 121 -13.41 2.71 -17.04
C LYS A 121 -13.45 2.54 -18.58
N ARG A 122 -13.40 3.60 -19.38
CA ARG A 122 -13.32 3.57 -20.84
C ARG A 122 -14.34 2.63 -21.50
N ASP A 123 -15.59 2.70 -21.11
CA ASP A 123 -16.69 1.82 -21.60
C ASP A 123 -16.41 0.31 -21.43
N ARG A 124 -15.45 -0.08 -20.60
CA ARG A 124 -15.15 -1.50 -20.28
C ARG A 124 -16.15 -2.05 -19.29
N ASP A 125 -16.53 -3.29 -19.47
CA ASP A 125 -17.17 -4.08 -18.41
C ASP A 125 -16.17 -4.35 -17.27
N LYS A 126 -16.72 -4.75 -16.11
CA LYS A 126 -15.92 -5.03 -14.89
C LYS A 126 -14.80 -6.03 -15.13
N ILE A 127 -15.11 -7.14 -15.83
CA ILE A 127 -14.15 -8.23 -16.04
C ILE A 127 -12.96 -7.75 -16.88
N THR A 128 -13.24 -7.04 -17.96
CA THR A 128 -12.22 -6.48 -18.84
C THR A 128 -11.35 -5.43 -18.12
N ALA A 129 -11.96 -4.53 -17.35
CA ALA A 129 -11.23 -3.50 -16.60
C ALA A 129 -10.37 -4.10 -15.50
N TYR A 130 -10.91 -5.05 -14.71
CA TYR A 130 -10.19 -5.70 -13.61
C TYR A 130 -9.05 -6.59 -14.10
N LYS A 131 -9.25 -7.29 -15.22
CA LYS A 131 -8.17 -8.03 -15.87
C LYS A 131 -7.03 -7.11 -16.28
N ARG A 132 -7.35 -5.99 -16.95
CA ARG A 132 -6.33 -5.03 -17.40
C ARG A 132 -5.58 -4.40 -16.22
N TYR A 133 -6.27 -4.10 -15.12
CA TYR A 133 -5.64 -3.66 -13.87
C TYR A 133 -4.65 -4.71 -13.35
N LEU A 134 -5.04 -5.98 -13.25
CA LEU A 134 -4.14 -7.05 -12.80
C LEU A 134 -2.95 -7.27 -13.74
N GLU A 135 -3.13 -7.11 -15.04
CA GLU A 135 -2.01 -7.14 -15.99
C GLU A 135 -1.01 -6.02 -15.69
N THR A 136 -1.48 -4.82 -15.33
CA THR A 136 -0.61 -3.71 -14.92
C THR A 136 0.08 -3.99 -13.57
N VAL A 137 -0.63 -4.60 -12.60
CA VAL A 137 0.01 -5.07 -11.36
C VAL A 137 1.08 -6.11 -11.65
N TYR A 138 0.81 -7.07 -12.55
CA TYR A 138 1.82 -8.03 -12.97
C TYR A 138 3.04 -7.35 -13.61
N ASP A 139 2.81 -6.38 -14.48
CA ASP A 139 3.87 -5.59 -15.10
C ASP A 139 4.73 -4.88 -14.05
N SER A 140 4.12 -4.29 -13.00
CA SER A 140 4.85 -3.62 -11.92
C SER A 140 5.74 -4.58 -11.12
N VAL A 141 5.24 -5.78 -10.83
CA VAL A 141 6.01 -6.83 -10.15
C VAL A 141 7.18 -7.31 -11.00
N MET A 142 7.00 -7.36 -12.32
CA MET A 142 8.01 -7.86 -13.27
C MET A 142 9.01 -6.81 -13.73
N ASP A 143 8.84 -5.54 -13.35
CA ASP A 143 9.76 -4.47 -13.75
C ASP A 143 11.08 -4.56 -12.97
N ASP A 144 12.13 -5.01 -13.66
CA ASP A 144 13.45 -5.22 -13.05
C ASP A 144 14.11 -3.91 -12.59
N ASN A 145 13.72 -2.74 -13.13
CA ASN A 145 14.23 -1.45 -12.66
C ASN A 145 13.80 -1.18 -11.20
N LEU A 146 12.61 -1.64 -10.81
CA LEU A 146 12.05 -1.35 -9.49
C LEU A 146 12.22 -2.47 -8.46
N THR A 147 12.57 -3.70 -8.87
CA THR A 147 12.61 -4.87 -7.98
C THR A 147 13.45 -4.65 -6.72
N GLU A 148 14.61 -3.98 -6.83
CA GLU A 148 15.47 -3.69 -5.68
C GLU A 148 14.91 -2.57 -4.77
N TYR A 149 13.93 -1.79 -5.23
CA TYR A 149 13.54 -0.54 -4.62
C TYR A 149 12.18 -0.57 -3.91
N TYR A 150 11.43 -1.67 -3.94
CA TYR A 150 10.20 -1.80 -3.15
C TYR A 150 10.24 -3.00 -2.21
N ASP A 151 9.35 -3.02 -1.23
CA ASP A 151 9.26 -4.07 -0.20
C ASP A 151 7.93 -4.82 -0.28
N CYS A 152 6.82 -4.11 -0.48
CA CYS A 152 5.48 -4.68 -0.66
C CYS A 152 4.75 -4.07 -1.84
N ILE A 153 3.82 -4.84 -2.41
CA ILE A 153 2.83 -4.34 -3.37
C ILE A 153 1.64 -3.78 -2.60
N GLY A 154 1.31 -2.51 -2.85
CA GLY A 154 0.20 -1.80 -2.23
C GLY A 154 -1.16 -2.27 -2.74
N HIS A 155 -2.15 -2.21 -1.88
CA HIS A 155 -3.59 -2.36 -2.13
C HIS A 155 -3.97 -3.06 -3.45
N ILE A 156 -3.48 -4.31 -3.67
CA ILE A 156 -3.86 -5.11 -4.85
C ILE A 156 -5.39 -5.16 -4.93
N GLY A 157 -5.94 -4.59 -5.99
CA GLY A 157 -7.40 -4.41 -6.11
C GLY A 157 -7.85 -2.97 -5.92
N TYR A 158 -6.97 -1.98 -5.97
CA TYR A 158 -7.29 -0.54 -5.89
C TYR A 158 -8.47 -0.13 -6.79
N ILE A 159 -8.58 -0.69 -7.99
CA ILE A 159 -9.70 -0.45 -8.91
C ILE A 159 -11.06 -0.79 -8.28
N ALA A 160 -11.14 -1.72 -7.33
CA ALA A 160 -12.39 -2.08 -6.67
C ALA A 160 -12.92 -0.95 -5.76
N LYS A 161 -12.03 -0.18 -5.12
CA LYS A 161 -12.44 0.96 -4.28
C LYS A 161 -12.90 2.19 -5.10
N CYS A 162 -12.68 2.17 -6.42
CA CYS A 162 -13.08 3.26 -7.30
C CYS A 162 -14.58 3.28 -7.60
N ASN A 163 -15.30 2.22 -7.25
CA ASN A 163 -16.77 2.13 -7.25
C ASN A 163 -17.44 2.41 -8.62
N HIS A 164 -16.86 1.88 -9.69
CA HIS A 164 -17.33 2.11 -11.06
C HIS A 164 -18.44 1.17 -11.53
N TYR A 165 -18.72 0.10 -10.76
CA TYR A 165 -19.67 -0.96 -11.12
C TYR A 165 -20.68 -1.16 -9.99
N GLU A 166 -21.82 -1.77 -10.28
CA GLU A 166 -22.84 -2.11 -9.28
C GLU A 166 -22.28 -3.08 -8.22
N ASP A 167 -21.53 -4.10 -8.66
CA ASP A 167 -20.72 -4.97 -7.80
C ASP A 167 -19.24 -4.70 -8.04
N ASN A 168 -18.53 -4.17 -7.03
CA ASN A 168 -17.10 -3.87 -7.10
C ASN A 168 -16.24 -4.92 -6.40
N THR A 169 -16.78 -6.04 -5.92
CA THR A 169 -15.99 -7.09 -5.28
C THR A 169 -14.92 -7.65 -6.24
N PHE A 170 -13.74 -7.96 -5.69
CA PHE A 170 -12.60 -8.43 -6.50
C PHE A 170 -11.99 -9.70 -5.90
N PRO A 171 -12.75 -10.81 -5.84
CA PRO A 171 -12.27 -12.06 -5.26
C PRO A 171 -11.30 -12.80 -6.19
N TYR A 172 -10.45 -13.64 -5.60
CA TYR A 172 -9.48 -14.49 -6.29
C TYR A 172 -10.10 -15.28 -7.45
N GLN A 173 -11.34 -15.77 -7.26
CA GLN A 173 -12.04 -16.62 -8.24
C GLN A 173 -12.31 -15.96 -9.60
N LEU A 174 -12.22 -14.63 -9.68
CA LEU A 174 -12.39 -13.95 -10.97
C LEU A 174 -11.22 -14.21 -11.93
N PHE A 175 -9.98 -14.31 -11.43
CA PHE A 175 -8.79 -14.48 -12.25
C PHE A 175 -7.74 -15.36 -11.54
N PRO A 176 -8.05 -16.65 -11.22
CA PRO A 176 -7.18 -17.48 -10.39
C PRO A 176 -5.76 -17.62 -10.94
N GLU A 177 -5.62 -17.90 -12.24
CA GLU A 177 -4.30 -18.08 -12.87
C GLU A 177 -3.44 -16.81 -12.85
N LEU A 178 -4.07 -15.65 -13.04
CA LEU A 178 -3.35 -14.38 -13.05
C LEU A 178 -2.95 -13.96 -11.62
N PHE A 179 -3.82 -14.16 -10.64
CA PHE A 179 -3.47 -13.96 -9.23
C PHE A 179 -2.34 -14.90 -8.80
N ASP A 180 -2.42 -16.20 -9.13
CA ASP A 180 -1.36 -17.16 -8.79
C ASP A 180 -0.02 -16.74 -9.40
N LYS A 181 -0.02 -16.25 -10.63
CA LYS A 181 1.17 -15.76 -11.31
C LYS A 181 1.75 -14.53 -10.60
N ILE A 182 0.93 -13.54 -10.26
CA ILE A 182 1.35 -12.33 -9.56
C ILE A 182 1.92 -12.68 -8.18
N LEU A 183 1.16 -13.42 -7.37
CA LEU A 183 1.52 -13.76 -6.00
C LEU A 183 2.78 -14.62 -5.94
N SER A 184 2.93 -15.58 -6.87
CA SER A 184 4.14 -16.42 -6.96
C SER A 184 5.39 -15.60 -7.31
N GLU A 185 5.28 -14.61 -8.21
CA GLU A 185 6.42 -13.75 -8.53
C GLU A 185 6.76 -12.79 -7.39
N ILE A 186 5.77 -12.25 -6.65
CA ILE A 186 6.00 -11.46 -5.43
C ILE A 186 6.81 -12.28 -4.43
N ILE A 187 6.38 -13.52 -4.14
CA ILE A 187 7.04 -14.43 -3.21
C ILE A 187 8.46 -14.76 -3.67
N LYS A 188 8.63 -15.13 -4.93
CA LYS A 188 9.93 -15.51 -5.53
C LYS A 188 10.94 -14.36 -5.48
N ARG A 189 10.48 -13.11 -5.60
CA ARG A 189 11.30 -11.90 -5.50
C ARG A 189 11.57 -11.49 -4.05
N GLY A 190 11.08 -12.23 -3.06
CA GLY A 190 11.23 -11.91 -1.63
C GLY A 190 10.46 -10.69 -1.20
N LYS A 191 9.38 -10.35 -1.91
CA LYS A 191 8.54 -9.19 -1.63
C LYS A 191 7.25 -9.59 -0.90
N GLY A 192 6.53 -8.59 -0.38
CA GLY A 192 5.28 -8.77 0.34
C GLY A 192 4.06 -8.17 -0.34
N ILE A 193 2.94 -8.31 0.35
CA ILE A 193 1.69 -7.62 0.02
C ILE A 193 1.23 -6.78 1.20
N GLU A 194 0.55 -5.69 0.90
CA GLU A 194 -0.18 -4.92 1.88
C GLU A 194 -1.60 -5.46 2.06
N VAL A 195 -2.12 -5.42 3.28
CA VAL A 195 -3.56 -5.49 3.61
C VAL A 195 -4.02 -4.08 3.92
N ASN A 196 -4.69 -3.46 2.95
CA ASN A 196 -5.12 -2.07 3.01
C ASN A 196 -6.58 -1.99 3.47
N THR A 197 -6.83 -1.26 4.56
CA THR A 197 -8.15 -1.19 5.17
C THR A 197 -9.08 -0.15 4.53
N SER A 198 -8.54 0.77 3.70
CA SER A 198 -9.37 1.80 3.05
C SER A 198 -10.44 1.23 2.12
N GLY A 199 -10.24 -0.01 1.66
CA GLY A 199 -11.20 -0.73 0.83
C GLY A 199 -12.52 -1.05 1.54
N ILE A 200 -12.52 -1.20 2.87
CA ILE A 200 -13.70 -1.60 3.66
C ILE A 200 -14.88 -0.66 3.41
N ASN A 201 -14.65 0.64 3.46
CA ASN A 201 -15.70 1.64 3.28
C ASN A 201 -16.18 1.82 1.83
N ARG A 202 -15.41 1.35 0.83
CA ARG A 202 -15.70 1.58 -0.58
C ARG A 202 -15.97 0.32 -1.37
N ALA A 203 -15.17 -0.71 -1.17
CA ALA A 203 -15.34 -2.01 -1.84
C ALA A 203 -16.06 -3.05 -0.96
N GLY A 204 -16.30 -2.72 0.33
CA GLY A 204 -16.91 -3.63 1.29
C GLY A 204 -15.94 -4.68 1.87
N HIS A 205 -14.65 -4.59 1.58
CA HIS A 205 -13.61 -5.50 2.06
C HIS A 205 -12.23 -4.84 2.01
N VAL A 206 -11.25 -5.39 2.73
CA VAL A 206 -9.84 -4.98 2.63
C VAL A 206 -9.29 -5.22 1.22
N LEU A 207 -8.21 -4.55 0.86
CA LEU A 207 -7.50 -4.77 -0.39
C LEU A 207 -6.11 -5.39 -0.10
N PRO A 208 -5.80 -6.54 -0.72
CA PRO A 208 -6.65 -7.35 -1.59
C PRO A 208 -7.82 -7.99 -0.87
N HIS A 209 -8.79 -8.51 -1.64
CA HIS A 209 -9.91 -9.29 -1.10
C HIS A 209 -9.41 -10.45 -0.23
N PRO A 210 -10.09 -10.80 0.88
CA PRO A 210 -9.64 -11.86 1.81
C PRO A 210 -9.28 -13.19 1.16
N SER A 211 -9.96 -13.59 0.08
CA SER A 211 -9.63 -14.82 -0.66
C SER A 211 -8.26 -14.76 -1.35
N ILE A 212 -7.77 -13.57 -1.69
CA ILE A 212 -6.43 -13.38 -2.29
C ILE A 212 -5.36 -13.46 -1.19
N ILE A 213 -5.63 -12.90 0.00
CA ILE A 213 -4.75 -12.99 1.18
C ILE A 213 -4.59 -14.46 1.58
N HIS A 214 -5.69 -15.21 1.62
CA HIS A 214 -5.66 -16.66 1.89
C HIS A 214 -4.81 -17.40 0.84
N ARG A 215 -5.02 -17.10 -0.44
CA ARG A 215 -4.23 -17.71 -1.51
C ARG A 215 -2.75 -17.36 -1.44
N TYR A 216 -2.40 -16.12 -1.08
CA TYR A 216 -1.02 -15.71 -0.86
C TYR A 216 -0.34 -16.55 0.23
N HIS A 217 -1.04 -16.80 1.34
CA HIS A 217 -0.57 -17.69 2.39
C HIS A 217 -0.39 -19.13 1.90
N GLU A 218 -1.37 -19.70 1.17
CA GLU A 218 -1.28 -21.07 0.60
C GLU A 218 -0.07 -21.24 -0.32
N LEU A 219 0.30 -20.20 -1.09
CA LEU A 219 1.47 -20.20 -1.97
C LEU A 219 2.80 -20.03 -1.21
N GLY A 220 2.77 -19.86 0.11
CA GLY A 220 3.95 -19.71 0.96
C GLY A 220 4.38 -18.26 1.17
N GLY A 221 3.51 -17.29 0.88
CA GLY A 221 3.75 -15.88 1.20
C GLY A 221 3.88 -15.65 2.70
N ARG A 222 4.85 -14.83 3.11
CA ARG A 222 5.14 -14.55 4.52
C ARG A 222 5.14 -13.08 4.86
N ILE A 223 5.57 -12.22 3.92
CA ILE A 223 5.70 -10.78 4.15
C ILE A 223 4.34 -10.13 3.92
N ILE A 224 3.72 -9.66 5.01
CA ILE A 224 2.39 -9.03 4.97
C ILE A 224 2.36 -7.82 5.91
N THR A 225 2.04 -6.65 5.36
CA THR A 225 1.88 -5.40 6.12
C THR A 225 0.42 -4.99 6.20
N ILE A 226 0.10 -4.05 7.09
CA ILE A 226 -1.25 -3.48 7.21
C ILE A 226 -1.14 -1.97 7.05
N GLY A 227 -2.02 -1.37 6.26
CA GLY A 227 -2.08 0.07 6.08
C GLY A 227 -3.52 0.59 6.03
N SER A 228 -3.74 1.77 6.61
CA SER A 228 -5.05 2.44 6.56
C SER A 228 -5.26 3.27 5.30
N ASP A 229 -4.17 3.66 4.63
CA ASP A 229 -4.20 4.60 3.49
C ASP A 229 -4.91 5.92 3.89
N ALA A 230 -4.57 6.37 5.11
CA ALA A 230 -5.23 7.51 5.74
C ALA A 230 -4.74 8.83 5.15
N HIS A 231 -5.69 9.66 4.71
CA HIS A 231 -5.49 11.03 4.23
C HIS A 231 -6.12 12.07 5.18
N LYS A 232 -6.69 11.58 6.29
CA LYS A 232 -7.37 12.40 7.31
C LYS A 232 -7.16 11.78 8.69
N PRO A 233 -7.07 12.59 9.78
CA PRO A 233 -6.79 12.08 11.12
C PRO A 233 -7.72 10.94 11.56
N GLN A 234 -9.01 11.03 11.28
CA GLN A 234 -10.00 10.03 11.71
C GLN A 234 -9.85 8.66 11.03
N ASN A 235 -9.06 8.56 9.98
CA ASN A 235 -8.84 7.32 9.25
C ASN A 235 -7.54 6.61 9.66
N VAL A 236 -6.65 7.28 10.40
CA VAL A 236 -5.40 6.69 10.88
C VAL A 236 -5.71 5.54 11.84
N GLY A 237 -5.18 4.37 11.56
CA GLY A 237 -5.44 3.16 12.35
C GLY A 237 -6.81 2.54 12.14
N ALA A 238 -7.63 3.07 11.23
CA ALA A 238 -8.99 2.57 11.01
C ALA A 238 -9.00 1.11 10.51
N TYR A 239 -9.80 0.27 11.17
CA TYR A 239 -10.01 -1.15 10.82
C TYR A 239 -8.78 -2.05 10.88
N ILE A 240 -7.70 -1.65 11.57
CA ILE A 240 -6.47 -2.48 11.68
C ILE A 240 -6.74 -3.78 12.43
N GLU A 241 -7.52 -3.75 13.49
CA GLU A 241 -7.89 -4.98 14.23
C GLU A 241 -8.70 -5.94 13.34
N GLU A 242 -9.60 -5.43 12.51
CA GLU A 242 -10.35 -6.22 11.53
C GLU A 242 -9.43 -6.83 10.46
N ALA A 243 -8.45 -6.06 9.98
CA ALA A 243 -7.44 -6.56 9.06
C ALA A 243 -6.60 -7.69 9.69
N ILE A 244 -6.20 -7.55 10.96
CA ILE A 244 -5.51 -8.61 11.71
C ILE A 244 -6.38 -9.87 11.78
N ASP A 245 -7.67 -9.74 12.05
CA ASP A 245 -8.59 -10.87 12.09
C ASP A 245 -8.69 -11.59 10.74
N ILE A 246 -8.68 -10.84 9.64
CA ILE A 246 -8.68 -11.38 8.29
C ILE A 246 -7.35 -12.12 8.01
N ILE A 247 -6.22 -11.52 8.36
CA ILE A 247 -4.89 -12.11 8.21
C ILE A 247 -4.78 -13.42 8.97
N VAL A 248 -5.24 -13.47 10.22
CA VAL A 248 -5.26 -14.70 11.04
C VAL A 248 -6.17 -15.77 10.44
N LYS A 249 -7.37 -15.39 9.95
CA LYS A 249 -8.29 -16.31 9.25
C LYS A 249 -7.69 -16.84 7.94
N ALA A 250 -6.82 -16.08 7.30
CA ALA A 250 -6.08 -16.52 6.12
C ALA A 250 -4.94 -17.51 6.43
N GLY A 251 -4.57 -17.69 7.71
CA GLY A 251 -3.58 -18.67 8.16
C GLY A 251 -2.29 -18.07 8.73
N PHE A 252 -2.10 -16.75 8.66
CA PHE A 252 -0.90 -16.10 9.19
C PHE A 252 -0.89 -16.06 10.71
N GLN A 253 0.30 -16.22 11.28
CA GLN A 253 0.56 -16.09 12.72
C GLN A 253 1.39 -14.85 13.05
N GLU A 254 1.93 -14.20 12.03
CA GLU A 254 2.81 -13.04 12.13
C GLU A 254 2.40 -11.98 11.12
N ILE A 255 2.68 -10.72 11.44
CA ILE A 255 2.69 -9.58 10.51
C ILE A 255 4.12 -9.08 10.34
N THR A 256 4.37 -8.30 9.32
CA THR A 256 5.71 -7.79 9.01
C THR A 256 5.79 -6.30 9.31
N LEU A 257 6.81 -5.91 10.03
CA LEU A 257 7.26 -4.53 10.21
C LEU A 257 8.58 -4.34 9.46
N PHE A 258 8.90 -3.13 9.06
CA PHE A 258 10.13 -2.83 8.32
C PHE A 258 10.98 -1.78 9.02
N LYS A 259 12.29 -2.00 9.02
CA LYS A 259 13.28 -1.03 9.46
C LYS A 259 14.46 -1.04 8.50
N ASN A 260 14.81 0.12 7.93
CA ASN A 260 15.85 0.23 6.89
C ASN A 260 15.61 -0.78 5.74
N ARG A 261 14.36 -1.03 5.38
CA ARG A 261 13.90 -1.98 4.37
C ARG A 261 14.16 -3.47 4.70
N GLU A 262 14.52 -3.77 5.95
CA GLU A 262 14.67 -5.14 6.43
C GLU A 262 13.38 -5.60 7.13
N PRO A 263 12.79 -6.73 6.72
CA PRO A 263 11.55 -7.22 7.32
C PRO A 263 11.79 -7.86 8.69
N GLY A 264 11.04 -7.42 9.69
CA GLY A 264 10.93 -8.03 11.01
C GLY A 264 9.55 -8.67 11.17
N PHE A 265 9.50 -9.90 11.68
CA PHE A 265 8.24 -10.63 11.87
C PHE A 265 7.77 -10.52 13.31
N VAL A 266 6.52 -10.14 13.51
CA VAL A 266 5.92 -9.95 14.83
C VAL A 266 4.73 -10.89 14.99
N THR A 267 4.78 -11.74 16.02
CA THR A 267 3.70 -12.67 16.32
C THR A 267 2.41 -11.95 16.70
N ILE A 268 1.30 -12.34 16.11
CA ILE A 268 -0.03 -11.83 16.42
C ILE A 268 -0.49 -12.48 17.73
N THR A 269 -0.43 -11.71 18.83
CA THR A 269 -0.95 -12.17 20.14
C THR A 269 -2.36 -11.64 20.31
N ARG A 270 -3.35 -12.54 20.39
CA ARG A 270 -4.70 -12.15 20.81
C ARG A 270 -4.75 -12.11 22.34
N ALA A 271 -5.31 -11.04 22.88
CA ALA A 271 -5.62 -10.96 24.31
C ALA A 271 -6.78 -11.88 24.69
#